data_4f61d5ab2b961119baa959571834e3cb
#
_entry.id   4f61d5ab2b961119baa959571834e3cb
#
_cell.length_a   1.000
_cell.length_b   1.000
_cell.length_c   1.000
_cell.angle_alpha   90.00
_cell.angle_beta   90.00
_cell.angle_gamma   90.00
#
_symmetry.space_group_name_H-M   'P 1'
#
loop_
_entity.id
_entity.type
_entity.pdbx_description
1 polymer ?
#
loop_
_entity_poly.entity_id
_entity_poly.type
_entity_poly.pdbx_seq_one_letter_code
_entity_poly.pdbx_strand_id
1 'polypeptide(L)'
;SGNAITAKGLNDIIPPVGLVFWRWMVAIPILVIIAWPHLKYDLKKIRENWKILIILSFFSITAYNTLLYQGLLYTTAINSFLINASRPMFIVLLSIVFFRNGINLTQSFGFLLASLGTVNIIVEGQVGKLLALDFNIGDLWILGGTICWAIHTVFLRKSPSMHPASFLAITVTIGAIILLPFYILEIIYVAPTPFKLETVGGVLYLAIFASIVAYLCYNRAVEIAGPNKAGQVSYILPISGTVLAILLLGERIELFHIIGLPLILAGIYFGSKDK
;
A
#
# COMPACT_ATOMS: atom_id res chain seq x y z
N SER A 1 -6.94 -6.08 -3.71
CA SER A 1 -7.33 -5.61 -5.06
C SER A 1 -8.51 -4.65 -5.00
N GLY A 2 -9.62 -4.98 -4.31
CA GLY A 2 -10.80 -4.11 -4.21
C GLY A 2 -10.53 -2.67 -3.75
N ASN A 3 -9.52 -2.45 -2.91
CA ASN A 3 -9.09 -1.12 -2.50
C ASN A 3 -8.76 -0.21 -3.70
N ALA A 4 -7.88 -0.66 -4.60
CA ALA A 4 -7.46 0.12 -5.76
C ALA A 4 -8.57 0.24 -6.81
N ILE A 5 -9.36 -0.83 -7.02
CA ILE A 5 -10.51 -0.82 -7.93
C ILE A 5 -11.55 0.22 -7.49
N THR A 6 -11.93 0.21 -6.21
CA THR A 6 -12.91 1.18 -5.67
C THR A 6 -12.36 2.61 -5.74
N ALA A 7 -11.07 2.81 -5.40
CA ALA A 7 -10.45 4.12 -5.50
C ALA A 7 -10.42 4.61 -6.95
N LYS A 8 -10.02 3.76 -7.91
CA LYS A 8 -10.00 4.11 -9.34
C LYS A 8 -11.40 4.43 -9.87
N GLY A 9 -12.42 3.65 -9.50
CA GLY A 9 -13.79 3.89 -9.90
C GLY A 9 -14.43 5.16 -9.31
N LEU A 10 -13.84 5.71 -8.24
CA LEU A 10 -14.30 6.95 -7.61
C LEU A 10 -13.46 8.18 -7.96
N ASN A 11 -12.40 8.04 -8.77
CA ASN A 11 -11.47 9.13 -9.08
C ASN A 11 -12.12 10.39 -9.66
N ASP A 12 -13.16 10.21 -10.48
CA ASP A 12 -13.89 11.34 -11.11
C ASP A 12 -14.93 11.98 -10.16
N ILE A 13 -15.16 11.36 -9.00
CA ILE A 13 -16.21 11.77 -8.06
C ILE A 13 -15.60 12.44 -6.83
N ILE A 14 -14.50 11.89 -6.29
CA ILE A 14 -13.93 12.29 -5.02
C ILE A 14 -12.42 12.53 -5.14
N PRO A 15 -11.90 13.68 -4.62
CA PRO A 15 -10.46 13.93 -4.56
C PRO A 15 -9.72 12.85 -3.75
N PRO A 16 -8.50 12.45 -4.13
CA PRO A 16 -7.80 11.29 -3.58
C PRO A 16 -7.48 11.41 -2.09
N VAL A 17 -7.06 12.59 -1.61
CA VAL A 17 -6.74 12.77 -0.18
C VAL A 17 -8.03 12.73 0.66
N GLY A 18 -9.13 13.31 0.15
CA GLY A 18 -10.45 13.23 0.77
C GLY A 18 -10.94 11.80 0.90
N LEU A 19 -10.75 10.97 -0.15
CA LEU A 19 -11.11 9.56 -0.09
C LEU A 19 -10.29 8.81 0.98
N VAL A 20 -8.98 9.08 1.07
CA VAL A 20 -8.13 8.51 2.13
C VAL A 20 -8.57 9.00 3.50
N PHE A 21 -8.83 10.30 3.66
CA PHE A 21 -9.20 10.89 4.94
C PHE A 21 -10.53 10.31 5.46
N TRP A 22 -11.58 10.33 4.65
CA TRP A 22 -12.89 9.87 5.09
C TRP A 22 -12.96 8.37 5.35
N ARG A 23 -12.24 7.53 4.58
CA ARG A 23 -12.19 6.10 4.91
C ARG A 23 -11.60 5.84 6.29
N TRP A 24 -10.59 6.64 6.71
CA TRP A 24 -9.99 6.50 8.04
C TRP A 24 -10.88 7.11 9.12
N MET A 25 -11.52 8.25 8.86
CA MET A 25 -12.47 8.86 9.80
C MET A 25 -13.64 7.94 10.13
N VAL A 26 -14.14 7.17 9.14
CA VAL A 26 -15.17 6.15 9.37
C VAL A 26 -14.61 4.94 10.11
N ALA A 27 -13.37 4.54 9.84
CA ALA A 27 -12.75 3.38 10.50
C ALA A 27 -12.41 3.65 11.98
N ILE A 28 -12.04 4.89 12.37
CA ILE A 28 -11.63 5.24 13.73
C ILE A 28 -12.68 4.87 14.79
N PRO A 29 -13.95 5.31 14.71
CA PRO A 29 -14.93 5.00 15.75
C PRO A 29 -15.15 3.49 15.90
N ILE A 30 -15.18 2.73 14.80
CA ILE A 30 -15.31 1.28 14.82
C ILE A 30 -14.11 0.65 15.51
N LEU A 31 -12.89 1.06 15.15
CA LEU A 31 -11.66 0.56 15.75
C LEU A 31 -11.55 0.91 17.24
N VAL A 32 -11.95 2.12 17.63
CA VAL A 32 -11.95 2.54 19.02
C VAL A 32 -12.91 1.71 19.84
N ILE A 33 -14.12 1.42 19.35
CA ILE A 33 -15.08 0.55 20.04
C ILE A 33 -14.48 -0.86 20.22
N ILE A 34 -13.90 -1.44 19.16
CA ILE A 34 -13.29 -2.78 19.23
C ILE A 34 -12.06 -2.79 20.16
N ALA A 35 -11.25 -1.74 20.15
CA ALA A 35 -10.04 -1.64 20.96
C ALA A 35 -10.30 -1.25 22.42
N TRP A 36 -11.46 -0.67 22.73
CA TRP A 36 -11.78 -0.07 24.03
C TRP A 36 -11.40 -0.92 25.25
N PRO A 37 -11.72 -2.24 25.30
CA PRO A 37 -11.38 -3.10 26.43
C PRO A 37 -9.86 -3.22 26.67
N HIS A 38 -9.06 -3.06 25.60
CA HIS A 38 -7.62 -3.31 25.60
C HIS A 38 -6.79 -2.02 25.72
N LEU A 39 -7.31 -0.87 25.23
CA LEU A 39 -6.60 0.40 25.17
C LEU A 39 -6.00 0.83 26.50
N LYS A 40 -6.75 0.71 27.59
CA LYS A 40 -6.27 1.12 28.92
C LYS A 40 -5.05 0.31 29.41
N TYR A 41 -4.93 -0.95 28.99
CA TYR A 41 -3.79 -1.80 29.33
C TYR A 41 -2.57 -1.51 28.44
N ASP A 42 -2.81 -0.98 27.25
CA ASP A 42 -1.77 -0.68 26.27
C ASP A 42 -1.25 0.77 26.34
N LEU A 43 -1.89 1.67 27.11
CA LEU A 43 -1.53 3.10 27.22
C LEU A 43 -0.06 3.34 27.55
N LYS A 44 0.52 2.56 28.47
CA LYS A 44 1.93 2.66 28.83
C LYS A 44 2.83 2.34 27.64
N LYS A 45 2.53 1.25 26.93
CA LYS A 45 3.28 0.83 25.73
C LYS A 45 3.17 1.86 24.60
N ILE A 46 2.01 2.48 24.42
CA ILE A 46 1.78 3.55 23.45
C ILE A 46 2.69 4.73 23.77
N ARG A 47 2.74 5.18 25.02
CA ARG A 47 3.59 6.31 25.45
C ARG A 47 5.09 6.01 25.31
N GLU A 48 5.52 4.82 25.65
CA GLU A 48 6.93 4.43 25.56
C GLU A 48 7.41 4.27 24.11
N ASN A 49 6.49 3.91 23.19
CA ASN A 49 6.81 3.58 21.79
C ASN A 49 6.25 4.59 20.77
N TRP A 50 5.91 5.81 21.20
CA TRP A 50 5.26 6.81 20.34
C TRP A 50 5.99 7.10 19.02
N LYS A 51 7.33 7.10 19.02
CA LYS A 51 8.15 7.37 17.84
C LYS A 51 7.94 6.33 16.74
N ILE A 52 7.98 5.05 17.11
CA ILE A 52 7.77 3.96 16.14
C ILE A 52 6.31 3.94 15.66
N LEU A 53 5.35 4.25 16.54
CA LEU A 53 3.94 4.34 16.16
C LEU A 53 3.69 5.46 15.15
N ILE A 54 4.33 6.64 15.30
CA ILE A 54 4.26 7.72 14.30
C ILE A 54 4.84 7.27 12.96
N ILE A 55 6.02 6.64 12.96
CA ILE A 55 6.65 6.14 11.73
C ILE A 55 5.73 5.14 11.03
N LEU A 56 5.22 4.16 11.76
CA LEU A 56 4.32 3.15 11.20
C LEU A 56 3.02 3.76 10.67
N SER A 57 2.45 4.74 11.38
CA SER A 57 1.24 5.46 10.97
C SER A 57 1.47 6.28 9.71
N PHE A 58 2.58 7.04 9.66
CA PHE A 58 2.91 7.85 8.49
C PHE A 58 3.05 6.98 7.24
N PHE A 59 3.86 5.93 7.28
CA PHE A 59 4.14 5.14 6.10
C PHE A 59 2.97 4.27 5.63
N SER A 60 2.13 3.74 6.53
CA SER A 60 1.02 2.86 6.14
C SER A 60 -0.31 3.57 5.93
N ILE A 61 -0.64 4.52 6.79
CA ILE A 61 -1.95 5.18 6.81
C ILE A 61 -1.93 6.41 5.91
N THR A 62 -0.99 7.32 6.14
CA THR A 62 -0.90 8.59 5.41
C THR A 62 -0.24 8.41 4.05
N ALA A 63 1.05 8.11 4.01
CA ALA A 63 1.83 8.15 2.77
C ALA A 63 1.39 7.09 1.75
N TYR A 64 1.35 5.81 2.14
CA TYR A 64 0.98 4.73 1.20
C TYR A 64 -0.34 4.97 0.50
N ASN A 65 -1.40 5.25 1.26
CA ASN A 65 -2.73 5.38 0.67
C ASN A 65 -2.89 6.65 -0.16
N THR A 66 -2.28 7.77 0.29
CA THR A 66 -2.30 9.02 -0.47
C THR A 66 -1.56 8.87 -1.80
N LEU A 67 -0.35 8.29 -1.78
CA LEU A 67 0.44 8.06 -2.99
C LEU A 67 -0.26 7.06 -3.93
N LEU A 68 -0.87 6.00 -3.39
CA LEU A 68 -1.64 5.04 -4.18
C LEU A 68 -2.82 5.72 -4.89
N TYR A 69 -3.65 6.49 -4.17
CA TYR A 69 -4.84 7.08 -4.75
C TYR A 69 -4.50 8.25 -5.67
N GLN A 70 -3.47 9.03 -5.34
CA GLN A 70 -2.94 10.05 -6.23
C GLN A 70 -2.40 9.43 -7.53
N GLY A 71 -1.69 8.31 -7.45
CA GLY A 71 -1.19 7.60 -8.62
C GLY A 71 -2.31 7.11 -9.52
N LEU A 72 -3.38 6.57 -8.95
CA LEU A 72 -4.54 6.06 -9.70
C LEU A 72 -5.30 7.14 -10.49
N LEU A 73 -5.07 8.44 -10.24
CA LEU A 73 -5.57 9.50 -11.12
C LEU A 73 -4.94 9.44 -12.51
N TYR A 74 -3.66 9.09 -12.59
CA TYR A 74 -2.84 9.23 -13.80
C TYR A 74 -2.47 7.89 -14.45
N THR A 75 -2.68 6.76 -13.76
CA THR A 75 -2.34 5.42 -14.28
C THR A 75 -3.50 4.45 -14.15
N THR A 76 -3.35 3.25 -14.75
CA THR A 76 -4.35 2.19 -14.68
C THR A 76 -4.29 1.41 -13.36
N ALA A 77 -5.39 0.76 -13.00
CA ALA A 77 -5.40 -0.16 -11.86
C ALA A 77 -4.50 -1.37 -12.12
N ILE A 78 -4.40 -1.84 -13.38
CA ILE A 78 -3.50 -2.93 -13.77
C ILE A 78 -2.06 -2.56 -13.47
N ASN A 79 -1.57 -1.39 -13.94
CA ASN A 79 -0.22 -0.91 -13.63
C ASN A 79 0.02 -0.85 -12.12
N SER A 80 -0.94 -0.33 -11.37
CA SER A 80 -0.86 -0.27 -9.90
C SER A 80 -0.66 -1.65 -9.28
N PHE A 81 -1.40 -2.68 -9.72
CA PHE A 81 -1.25 -4.04 -9.19
C PHE A 81 0.11 -4.64 -9.53
N LEU A 82 0.60 -4.41 -10.75
CA LEU A 82 1.89 -4.93 -11.21
C LEU A 82 3.05 -4.26 -10.48
N ILE A 83 3.04 -2.93 -10.32
CA ILE A 83 4.05 -2.21 -9.54
C ILE A 83 4.02 -2.65 -8.06
N ASN A 84 2.82 -2.79 -7.47
CA ASN A 84 2.68 -3.30 -6.10
C ASN A 84 3.15 -4.76 -5.94
N ALA A 85 3.18 -5.55 -7.01
CA ALA A 85 3.75 -6.90 -6.97
C ALA A 85 5.27 -6.90 -6.71
N SER A 86 5.99 -5.82 -7.00
CA SER A 86 7.41 -5.68 -6.64
C SER A 86 7.65 -5.42 -5.14
N ARG A 87 6.62 -5.24 -4.34
CA ARG A 87 6.68 -4.95 -2.90
C ARG A 87 7.59 -5.90 -2.11
N PRO A 88 7.53 -7.23 -2.30
CA PRO A 88 8.40 -8.15 -1.58
C PRO A 88 9.90 -7.88 -1.81
N MET A 89 10.27 -7.45 -3.02
CA MET A 89 11.62 -7.04 -3.34
C MET A 89 12.07 -5.87 -2.44
N PHE A 90 11.26 -4.82 -2.33
CA PHE A 90 11.57 -3.69 -1.46
C PHE A 90 11.61 -4.07 0.03
N ILE A 91 10.73 -4.99 0.47
CA ILE A 91 10.76 -5.50 1.85
C ILE A 91 12.09 -6.18 2.15
N VAL A 92 12.60 -7.02 1.24
CA VAL A 92 13.90 -7.70 1.42
C VAL A 92 15.05 -6.71 1.38
N LEU A 93 15.09 -5.80 0.39
CA LEU A 93 16.13 -4.74 0.29
C LEU A 93 16.19 -3.89 1.56
N LEU A 94 15.05 -3.40 2.04
CA LEU A 94 14.99 -2.60 3.26
C LEU A 94 15.36 -3.42 4.51
N SER A 95 15.01 -4.71 4.54
CA SER A 95 15.44 -5.61 5.63
C SER A 95 16.95 -5.77 5.67
N ILE A 96 17.63 -5.79 4.53
CA ILE A 96 19.09 -5.81 4.43
C ILE A 96 19.69 -4.50 4.96
N VAL A 97 19.18 -3.38 4.46
CA VAL A 97 19.68 -2.04 4.81
C VAL A 97 19.52 -1.75 6.29
N PHE A 98 18.34 -2.00 6.86
CA PHE A 98 18.02 -1.64 8.25
C PHE A 98 18.42 -2.70 9.28
N PHE A 99 18.45 -3.97 8.89
CA PHE A 99 18.72 -5.09 9.81
C PHE A 99 19.99 -5.87 9.45
N ARG A 100 20.74 -5.43 8.43
CA ARG A 100 22.04 -6.00 7.99
C ARG A 100 21.95 -7.51 7.68
N ASN A 101 20.80 -7.98 7.22
CA ASN A 101 20.65 -9.35 6.76
C ASN A 101 21.45 -9.53 5.46
N GLY A 102 22.34 -10.51 5.39
CA GLY A 102 23.05 -10.82 4.14
C GLY A 102 22.10 -11.32 3.04
N ILE A 103 22.39 -10.99 1.80
CA ILE A 103 21.71 -11.56 0.61
C ILE A 103 22.59 -12.61 -0.04
N ASN A 104 21.97 -13.60 -0.64
CA ASN A 104 22.64 -14.56 -1.50
C ASN A 104 22.55 -14.17 -2.98
N LEU A 105 23.33 -14.84 -3.83
CA LEU A 105 23.38 -14.53 -5.26
C LEU A 105 22.02 -14.74 -5.95
N THR A 106 21.27 -15.75 -5.52
CA THR A 106 19.92 -16.07 -6.05
C THR A 106 18.95 -14.91 -5.75
N GLN A 107 18.99 -14.36 -4.53
CA GLN A 107 18.18 -13.21 -4.15
C GLN A 107 18.56 -11.98 -4.96
N SER A 108 19.88 -11.74 -5.17
CA SER A 108 20.35 -10.61 -6.00
C SER A 108 19.86 -10.71 -7.44
N PHE A 109 19.88 -11.92 -8.02
CA PHE A 109 19.32 -12.18 -9.34
C PHE A 109 17.81 -11.96 -9.37
N GLY A 110 17.09 -12.39 -8.33
CA GLY A 110 15.66 -12.11 -8.17
C GLY A 110 15.34 -10.62 -8.15
N PHE A 111 16.15 -9.82 -7.46
CA PHE A 111 15.98 -8.36 -7.44
C PHE A 111 16.17 -7.74 -8.82
N LEU A 112 17.17 -8.19 -9.56
CA LEU A 112 17.39 -7.70 -10.93
C LEU A 112 16.16 -7.97 -11.81
N LEU A 113 15.65 -9.20 -11.80
CA LEU A 113 14.46 -9.58 -12.58
C LEU A 113 13.23 -8.75 -12.19
N ALA A 114 12.94 -8.63 -10.88
CA ALA A 114 11.79 -7.85 -10.42
C ALA A 114 11.94 -6.36 -10.77
N SER A 115 13.15 -5.80 -10.69
CA SER A 115 13.42 -4.42 -11.09
C SER A 115 13.20 -4.21 -12.58
N LEU A 116 13.71 -5.12 -13.42
CA LEU A 116 13.50 -5.06 -14.88
C LEU A 116 12.02 -5.13 -15.24
N GLY A 117 11.27 -6.04 -14.59
CA GLY A 117 9.82 -6.13 -14.80
C GLY A 117 9.08 -4.87 -14.36
N THR A 118 9.43 -4.29 -13.22
CA THR A 118 8.81 -3.04 -12.73
C THR A 118 9.13 -1.86 -13.65
N VAL A 119 10.39 -1.72 -14.09
CA VAL A 119 10.80 -0.68 -15.04
C VAL A 119 10.05 -0.85 -16.36
N ASN A 120 9.94 -2.10 -16.89
CA ASN A 120 9.19 -2.38 -18.10
C ASN A 120 7.72 -1.89 -18.03
N ILE A 121 7.07 -2.03 -16.87
CA ILE A 121 5.70 -1.51 -16.64
C ILE A 121 5.70 0.03 -16.67
N ILE A 122 6.62 0.67 -15.95
CA ILE A 122 6.68 2.13 -15.82
C ILE A 122 6.98 2.82 -17.17
N VAL A 123 7.80 2.19 -18.02
CA VAL A 123 8.12 2.71 -19.35
C VAL A 123 7.18 2.18 -20.44
N GLU A 124 6.16 1.42 -20.10
CA GLU A 124 5.19 0.81 -21.02
C GLU A 124 5.86 0.00 -22.14
N GLY A 125 6.95 -0.70 -21.81
CA GLY A 125 7.75 -1.47 -22.78
C GLY A 125 8.60 -0.64 -23.75
N GLN A 126 8.62 0.68 -23.62
CA GLN A 126 9.31 1.59 -24.56
C GLN A 126 10.65 2.06 -23.98
N VAL A 127 11.76 1.47 -24.45
CA VAL A 127 13.12 1.87 -24.02
C VAL A 127 13.40 3.36 -24.29
N GLY A 128 12.79 3.95 -25.32
CA GLY A 128 12.88 5.37 -25.60
C GLY A 128 12.39 6.27 -24.46
N LYS A 129 11.32 5.88 -23.76
CA LYS A 129 10.80 6.59 -22.58
C LYS A 129 11.80 6.57 -21.42
N LEU A 130 12.53 5.45 -21.24
CA LEU A 130 13.59 5.36 -20.23
C LEU A 130 14.73 6.33 -20.53
N LEU A 131 15.19 6.40 -21.79
CA LEU A 131 16.26 7.30 -22.21
C LEU A 131 15.85 8.77 -22.16
N ALA A 132 14.61 9.07 -22.48
CA ALA A 132 14.04 10.41 -22.42
C ALA A 132 13.63 10.84 -21.00
N LEU A 133 13.66 9.92 -20.02
CA LEU A 133 13.12 10.11 -18.64
C LEU A 133 11.62 10.50 -18.65
N ASP A 134 10.89 10.05 -19.66
CA ASP A 134 9.46 10.30 -19.84
C ASP A 134 8.64 9.20 -19.15
N PHE A 135 8.45 9.37 -17.84
CA PHE A 135 7.73 8.42 -17.01
C PHE A 135 6.30 8.90 -16.71
N ASN A 136 5.36 7.96 -16.67
CA ASN A 136 4.03 8.25 -16.17
C ASN A 136 4.12 8.61 -14.67
N ILE A 137 3.74 9.84 -14.34
CA ILE A 137 3.78 10.34 -12.96
C ILE A 137 2.93 9.48 -12.02
N GLY A 138 1.83 8.89 -12.51
CA GLY A 138 0.99 7.97 -11.74
C GLY A 138 1.74 6.73 -11.30
N ASP A 139 2.53 6.12 -12.19
CA ASP A 139 3.34 4.94 -11.88
C ASP A 139 4.42 5.25 -10.84
N LEU A 140 5.01 6.46 -10.89
CA LEU A 140 5.99 6.91 -9.89
C LEU A 140 5.32 7.12 -8.51
N TRP A 141 4.10 7.66 -8.46
CA TRP A 141 3.33 7.74 -7.22
C TRP A 141 3.05 6.36 -6.64
N ILE A 142 2.63 5.39 -7.46
CA ILE A 142 2.39 3.99 -7.05
C ILE A 142 3.68 3.35 -6.53
N LEU A 143 4.81 3.56 -7.21
CA LEU A 143 6.10 3.05 -6.78
C LEU A 143 6.50 3.62 -5.41
N GLY A 144 6.35 4.93 -5.22
CA GLY A 144 6.57 5.58 -3.93
C GLY A 144 5.69 4.99 -2.82
N GLY A 145 4.42 4.78 -3.11
CA GLY A 145 3.49 4.09 -2.20
C GLY A 145 3.95 2.66 -1.87
N THR A 146 4.37 1.90 -2.87
CA THR A 146 4.90 0.53 -2.69
C THR A 146 6.11 0.50 -1.75
N ILE A 147 7.03 1.46 -1.89
CA ILE A 147 8.18 1.61 -0.99
C ILE A 147 7.71 2.00 0.42
N CYS A 148 6.77 2.93 0.56
CA CYS A 148 6.22 3.31 1.87
C CYS A 148 5.61 2.10 2.60
N TRP A 149 4.84 1.27 1.90
CA TRP A 149 4.30 0.04 2.47
C TRP A 149 5.39 -0.96 2.86
N ALA A 150 6.44 -1.09 2.06
CA ALA A 150 7.58 -1.94 2.38
C ALA A 150 8.31 -1.46 3.64
N ILE A 151 8.52 -0.15 3.80
CA ILE A 151 9.07 0.46 5.01
C ILE A 151 8.19 0.12 6.23
N HIS A 152 6.88 0.37 6.14
CA HIS A 152 5.94 -0.02 7.20
C HIS A 152 6.10 -1.49 7.59
N THR A 153 6.07 -2.40 6.58
CA THR A 153 6.15 -3.85 6.82
C THR A 153 7.44 -4.25 7.52
N VAL A 154 8.58 -3.68 7.12
CA VAL A 154 9.88 -3.95 7.73
C VAL A 154 9.96 -3.43 9.15
N PHE A 155 9.48 -2.20 9.39
CA PHE A 155 9.48 -1.60 10.72
C PHE A 155 8.41 -2.17 11.66
N LEU A 156 7.40 -2.88 11.14
CA LEU A 156 6.41 -3.58 11.96
C LEU A 156 7.04 -4.61 12.92
N ARG A 157 8.27 -5.10 12.61
CA ARG A 157 9.07 -5.91 13.54
C ARG A 157 9.41 -5.18 14.85
N LYS A 158 9.48 -3.85 14.82
CA LYS A 158 9.76 -3.01 16.00
C LYS A 158 8.49 -2.52 16.70
N SER A 159 7.31 -2.96 16.24
CA SER A 159 6.05 -2.59 16.89
C SER A 159 6.01 -3.11 18.33
N PRO A 160 5.43 -2.34 19.26
CA PRO A 160 5.25 -2.81 20.62
C PRO A 160 4.28 -3.99 20.67
N SER A 161 4.55 -4.95 21.56
CA SER A 161 3.64 -6.09 21.83
C SER A 161 2.39 -5.59 22.53
N MET A 162 1.33 -5.32 21.78
CA MET A 162 0.04 -4.81 22.23
C MET A 162 -1.10 -5.49 21.49
N HIS A 163 -2.33 -5.31 21.96
CA HIS A 163 -3.47 -5.93 21.30
C HIS A 163 -3.62 -5.40 19.86
N PRO A 164 -3.83 -6.27 18.83
CA PRO A 164 -3.89 -5.86 17.43
C PRO A 164 -4.89 -4.74 17.14
N ALA A 165 -6.06 -4.76 17.80
CA ALA A 165 -7.05 -3.69 17.64
C ALA A 165 -6.56 -2.36 18.24
N SER A 166 -5.89 -2.37 19.42
CA SER A 166 -5.29 -1.18 20.02
C SER A 166 -4.21 -0.61 19.12
N PHE A 167 -3.34 -1.46 18.56
CA PHE A 167 -2.30 -1.06 17.62
C PHE A 167 -2.89 -0.39 16.38
N LEU A 168 -3.90 -1.02 15.76
CA LEU A 168 -4.53 -0.47 14.56
C LEU A 168 -5.29 0.83 14.87
N ALA A 169 -6.06 0.89 15.96
CA ALA A 169 -6.80 2.09 16.36
C ALA A 169 -5.86 3.30 16.54
N ILE A 170 -4.74 3.10 17.23
CA ILE A 170 -3.77 4.17 17.50
C ILE A 170 -3.03 4.60 16.23
N THR A 171 -2.58 3.64 15.41
CA THR A 171 -1.86 3.97 14.17
C THR A 171 -2.76 4.67 13.15
N VAL A 172 -4.02 4.26 13.03
CA VAL A 172 -5.01 4.93 12.18
C VAL A 172 -5.31 6.33 12.68
N THR A 173 -5.49 6.51 13.99
CA THR A 173 -5.77 7.85 14.57
C THR A 173 -4.59 8.80 14.34
N ILE A 174 -3.35 8.38 14.63
CA ILE A 174 -2.16 9.19 14.38
C ILE A 174 -2.03 9.51 12.88
N GLY A 175 -2.20 8.51 12.00
CA GLY A 175 -2.12 8.71 10.56
C GLY A 175 -3.17 9.66 10.02
N ALA A 176 -4.40 9.59 10.52
CA ALA A 176 -5.47 10.52 10.15
C ALA A 176 -5.18 11.97 10.63
N ILE A 177 -4.59 12.13 11.82
CA ILE A 177 -4.15 13.44 12.31
C ILE A 177 -3.04 14.02 11.40
N ILE A 178 -2.06 13.20 11.00
CA ILE A 178 -1.00 13.62 10.08
C ILE A 178 -1.58 13.96 8.69
N LEU A 179 -2.62 13.25 8.26
CA LEU A 179 -3.27 13.47 6.97
C LEU A 179 -4.14 14.74 6.94
N LEU A 180 -4.67 15.16 8.09
CA LEU A 180 -5.61 16.28 8.19
C LEU A 180 -5.14 17.57 7.50
N PRO A 181 -3.89 18.08 7.69
CA PRO A 181 -3.44 19.27 6.97
C PRO A 181 -3.45 19.10 5.44
N PHE A 182 -3.10 17.94 4.92
CA PHE A 182 -3.16 17.66 3.48
C PHE A 182 -4.60 17.65 2.96
N TYR A 183 -5.54 17.11 3.73
CA TYR A 183 -6.95 17.14 3.41
C TYR A 183 -7.52 18.56 3.40
N ILE A 184 -7.13 19.40 4.37
CA ILE A 184 -7.51 20.81 4.40
C ILE A 184 -6.98 21.55 3.16
N LEU A 185 -5.72 21.30 2.78
CA LEU A 185 -5.16 21.89 1.56
C LEU A 185 -5.91 21.41 0.30
N GLU A 186 -6.29 20.14 0.22
CA GLU A 186 -7.08 19.62 -0.91
C GLU A 186 -8.45 20.30 -0.99
N ILE A 187 -9.15 20.53 0.13
CA ILE A 187 -10.43 21.26 0.13
C ILE A 187 -10.27 22.69 -0.40
N ILE A 188 -9.17 23.37 -0.02
CA ILE A 188 -8.93 24.75 -0.39
C ILE A 188 -8.53 24.91 -1.85
N TYR A 189 -7.65 24.02 -2.35
CA TYR A 189 -7.00 24.19 -3.65
C TYR A 189 -7.54 23.29 -4.77
N VAL A 190 -8.28 22.22 -4.42
CA VAL A 190 -8.82 21.27 -5.41
C VAL A 190 -10.33 21.27 -5.37
N ALA A 191 -10.93 20.57 -4.42
CA ALA A 191 -12.39 20.53 -4.21
C ALA A 191 -12.73 19.86 -2.87
N PRO A 192 -13.88 20.21 -2.26
CA PRO A 192 -14.41 19.49 -1.11
C PRO A 192 -14.90 18.09 -1.52
N THR A 193 -14.84 17.16 -0.57
CA THR A 193 -15.37 15.80 -0.76
C THR A 193 -16.90 15.83 -0.92
N PRO A 194 -17.46 15.36 -2.04
CA PRO A 194 -18.91 15.33 -2.23
C PRO A 194 -19.51 14.15 -1.46
N PHE A 195 -20.59 14.40 -0.70
CA PHE A 195 -21.33 13.36 0.03
C PHE A 195 -22.49 12.82 -0.82
N LYS A 196 -22.17 12.08 -1.89
CA LYS A 196 -23.14 11.36 -2.73
C LYS A 196 -23.22 9.89 -2.27
N LEU A 197 -24.25 9.18 -2.71
CA LEU A 197 -24.47 7.77 -2.35
C LEU A 197 -23.28 6.88 -2.75
N GLU A 198 -22.71 7.11 -3.93
CA GLU A 198 -21.54 6.39 -4.43
C GLU A 198 -20.30 6.64 -3.55
N THR A 199 -20.09 7.91 -3.15
CA THR A 199 -19.00 8.31 -2.25
C THR A 199 -19.15 7.61 -0.90
N VAL A 200 -20.34 7.67 -0.30
CA VAL A 200 -20.59 7.07 1.02
C VAL A 200 -20.42 5.56 0.96
N GLY A 201 -20.98 4.89 -0.06
CA GLY A 201 -20.85 3.45 -0.25
C GLY A 201 -19.40 3.01 -0.43
N GLY A 202 -18.64 3.72 -1.28
CA GLY A 202 -17.22 3.45 -1.50
C GLY A 202 -16.38 3.68 -0.25
N VAL A 203 -16.59 4.78 0.48
CA VAL A 203 -15.91 5.07 1.75
C VAL A 203 -16.21 4.00 2.80
N LEU A 204 -17.46 3.55 2.95
CA LEU A 204 -17.83 2.49 3.89
C LEU A 204 -17.15 1.16 3.53
N TYR A 205 -17.17 0.78 2.25
CA TYR A 205 -16.46 -0.41 1.77
C TYR A 205 -14.97 -0.35 2.08
N LEU A 206 -14.32 0.79 1.75
CA LEU A 206 -12.90 0.99 2.02
C LEU A 206 -12.57 1.00 3.51
N ALA A 207 -13.43 1.60 4.34
CA ALA A 207 -13.23 1.66 5.79
C ALA A 207 -13.32 0.28 6.44
N ILE A 208 -14.30 -0.54 6.08
CA ILE A 208 -14.52 -1.84 6.70
C ILE A 208 -13.55 -2.88 6.13
N PHE A 209 -13.62 -3.13 4.82
CA PHE A 209 -12.90 -4.25 4.21
C PHE A 209 -11.44 -3.93 3.93
N ALA A 210 -11.16 -2.80 3.28
CA ALA A 210 -9.80 -2.44 2.87
C ALA A 210 -8.97 -1.78 3.98
N SER A 211 -9.59 -1.31 5.06
CA SER A 211 -8.90 -0.72 6.21
C SER A 211 -8.91 -1.66 7.42
N ILE A 212 -10.07 -1.91 8.03
CA ILE A 212 -10.12 -2.65 9.28
C ILE A 212 -9.71 -4.11 9.07
N VAL A 213 -10.45 -4.84 8.23
CA VAL A 213 -10.23 -6.28 8.03
C VAL A 213 -8.87 -6.55 7.42
N ALA A 214 -8.53 -5.87 6.31
CA ALA A 214 -7.27 -6.11 5.61
C ALA A 214 -6.03 -5.79 6.46
N TYR A 215 -6.03 -4.68 7.21
CA TYR A 215 -4.89 -4.31 8.05
C TYR A 215 -4.76 -5.22 9.28
N LEU A 216 -5.86 -5.62 9.94
CA LEU A 216 -5.79 -6.58 11.03
C LEU A 216 -5.22 -7.92 10.56
N CYS A 217 -5.71 -8.44 9.44
CA CYS A 217 -5.20 -9.68 8.86
C CYS A 217 -3.74 -9.56 8.44
N TYR A 218 -3.35 -8.47 7.76
CA TYR A 218 -1.97 -8.27 7.31
C TYR A 218 -0.99 -8.11 8.47
N ASN A 219 -1.31 -7.25 9.44
CA ASN A 219 -0.47 -7.06 10.62
C ASN A 219 -0.30 -8.37 11.40
N ARG A 220 -1.38 -9.15 11.54
CA ARG A 220 -1.31 -10.48 12.16
C ARG A 220 -0.46 -11.47 11.36
N ALA A 221 -0.55 -11.44 10.04
CA ALA A 221 0.30 -12.26 9.19
C ALA A 221 1.79 -11.90 9.34
N VAL A 222 2.12 -10.59 9.43
CA VAL A 222 3.50 -10.14 9.67
C VAL A 222 4.00 -10.57 11.05
N GLU A 223 3.15 -10.51 12.08
CA GLU A 223 3.49 -10.94 13.44
C GLU A 223 3.80 -12.44 13.50
N ILE A 224 2.98 -13.29 12.85
CA ILE A 224 3.12 -14.75 12.91
C ILE A 224 4.23 -15.25 11.97
N ALA A 225 4.23 -14.79 10.72
CA ALA A 225 5.07 -15.34 9.65
C ALA A 225 6.30 -14.49 9.32
N GLY A 226 6.36 -13.28 9.88
CA GLY A 226 7.39 -12.28 9.56
C GLY A 226 7.09 -11.51 8.26
N PRO A 227 7.74 -10.34 8.07
CA PRO A 227 7.43 -9.43 6.96
C PRO A 227 7.72 -10.01 5.58
N ASN A 228 8.78 -10.82 5.43
CA ASN A 228 9.13 -11.40 4.14
C ASN A 228 8.05 -12.37 3.64
N LYS A 229 7.56 -13.26 4.50
CA LYS A 229 6.47 -14.20 4.14
C LYS A 229 5.13 -13.50 3.98
N ALA A 230 4.80 -12.57 4.87
CA ALA A 230 3.56 -11.78 4.75
C ALA A 230 3.55 -10.94 3.47
N GLY A 231 4.70 -10.40 3.04
CA GLY A 231 4.83 -9.65 1.79
C GLY A 231 4.49 -10.47 0.54
N GLN A 232 4.63 -11.79 0.59
CA GLN A 232 4.31 -12.70 -0.54
C GLN A 232 2.82 -12.71 -0.92
N VAL A 233 1.92 -12.27 -0.04
CA VAL A 233 0.50 -12.06 -0.38
C VAL A 233 0.35 -11.11 -1.57
N SER A 234 1.32 -10.23 -1.80
CA SER A 234 1.33 -9.33 -2.96
C SER A 234 1.37 -10.05 -4.32
N TYR A 235 1.71 -11.34 -4.38
CA TYR A 235 1.69 -12.13 -5.63
C TYR A 235 0.28 -12.37 -6.17
N ILE A 236 -0.71 -12.36 -5.28
CA ILE A 236 -2.11 -12.54 -5.67
C ILE A 236 -2.67 -11.26 -6.32
N LEU A 237 -2.08 -10.09 -6.00
CA LEU A 237 -2.57 -8.80 -6.49
C LEU A 237 -2.60 -8.68 -8.02
N PRO A 238 -1.54 -9.04 -8.78
CA PRO A 238 -1.58 -8.94 -10.23
C PRO A 238 -2.69 -9.78 -10.85
N ILE A 239 -2.91 -10.99 -10.36
CA ILE A 239 -3.92 -11.91 -10.91
C ILE A 239 -5.32 -11.41 -10.56
N SER A 240 -5.63 -11.33 -9.27
CA SER A 240 -6.97 -10.94 -8.80
C SER A 240 -7.30 -9.49 -9.17
N GLY A 241 -6.29 -8.61 -9.12
CA GLY A 241 -6.45 -7.20 -9.45
C GLY A 241 -6.70 -6.95 -10.92
N THR A 242 -5.93 -7.59 -11.80
CA THR A 242 -6.11 -7.47 -13.25
C THR A 242 -7.48 -8.01 -13.69
N VAL A 243 -7.90 -9.18 -13.18
CA VAL A 243 -9.25 -9.71 -13.45
C VAL A 243 -10.33 -8.71 -13.05
N LEU A 244 -10.23 -8.14 -11.85
CA LEU A 244 -11.21 -7.14 -11.38
C LEU A 244 -11.14 -5.84 -12.18
N ALA A 245 -9.96 -5.38 -12.59
CA ALA A 245 -9.80 -4.18 -13.40
C ALA A 245 -10.45 -4.33 -14.79
N ILE A 246 -10.27 -5.48 -15.42
CA ILE A 246 -10.94 -5.78 -16.70
C ILE A 246 -12.47 -5.84 -16.54
N LEU A 247 -12.95 -6.56 -15.53
CA LEU A 247 -14.38 -6.79 -15.36
C LEU A 247 -15.15 -5.55 -14.87
N LEU A 248 -14.56 -4.75 -13.99
CA LEU A 248 -15.27 -3.66 -13.31
C LEU A 248 -14.89 -2.27 -13.86
N LEU A 249 -13.69 -2.10 -14.40
CA LEU A 249 -13.22 -0.82 -14.93
C LEU A 249 -13.07 -0.82 -16.46
N GLY A 250 -13.22 -1.99 -17.13
CA GLY A 250 -13.06 -2.11 -18.58
C GLY A 250 -11.61 -1.89 -19.06
N GLU A 251 -10.61 -2.00 -18.17
CA GLU A 251 -9.20 -1.87 -18.53
C GLU A 251 -8.74 -3.01 -19.44
N ARG A 252 -7.71 -2.77 -20.26
CA ARG A 252 -7.17 -3.76 -21.21
C ARG A 252 -5.75 -4.14 -20.82
N ILE A 253 -5.40 -5.41 -21.11
CA ILE A 253 -4.03 -5.89 -20.97
C ILE A 253 -3.25 -5.49 -22.21
N GLU A 254 -2.13 -4.79 -21.99
CA GLU A 254 -1.18 -4.41 -23.01
C GLU A 254 0.02 -5.38 -23.05
N LEU A 255 0.79 -5.38 -24.14
CA LEU A 255 1.91 -6.30 -24.33
C LEU A 255 2.98 -6.17 -23.21
N PHE A 256 3.23 -4.96 -22.73
CA PHE A 256 4.20 -4.73 -21.66
C PHE A 256 3.76 -5.33 -20.32
N HIS A 257 2.44 -5.49 -20.07
CA HIS A 257 1.93 -6.21 -18.91
C HIS A 257 2.28 -7.70 -18.99
N ILE A 258 2.14 -8.31 -20.19
CA ILE A 258 2.44 -9.72 -20.44
C ILE A 258 3.93 -10.01 -20.24
N ILE A 259 4.81 -9.08 -20.54
CA ILE A 259 6.27 -9.20 -20.35
C ILE A 259 6.66 -8.90 -18.90
N GLY A 260 6.15 -7.80 -18.35
CA GLY A 260 6.53 -7.31 -17.03
C GLY A 260 6.09 -8.23 -15.88
N LEU A 261 4.88 -8.80 -15.95
CA LEU A 261 4.36 -9.68 -14.91
C LEU A 261 5.22 -10.94 -14.69
N PRO A 262 5.57 -11.73 -15.71
CA PRO A 262 6.45 -12.88 -15.51
C PRO A 262 7.83 -12.51 -14.95
N LEU A 263 8.41 -11.38 -15.36
CA LEU A 263 9.69 -10.90 -14.85
C LEU A 263 9.59 -10.58 -13.35
N ILE A 264 8.53 -9.88 -12.94
CA ILE A 264 8.28 -9.57 -11.53
C ILE A 264 8.08 -10.86 -10.73
N LEU A 265 7.23 -11.78 -11.20
CA LEU A 265 6.95 -13.04 -10.49
C LEU A 265 8.19 -13.94 -10.39
N ALA A 266 8.97 -14.07 -11.47
CA ALA A 266 10.24 -14.80 -11.44
C ALA A 266 11.23 -14.14 -10.47
N GLY A 267 11.34 -12.82 -10.52
CA GLY A 267 12.20 -12.06 -9.60
C GLY A 267 11.84 -12.29 -8.13
N ILE A 268 10.57 -12.34 -7.83
CA ILE A 268 10.07 -12.61 -6.49
C ILE A 268 10.34 -14.06 -6.08
N TYR A 269 10.12 -15.01 -6.97
CA TYR A 269 10.42 -16.44 -6.71
C TYR A 269 11.88 -16.64 -6.33
N PHE A 270 12.82 -16.10 -7.11
CA PHE A 270 14.24 -16.17 -6.79
C PHE A 270 14.63 -15.36 -5.55
N GLY A 271 14.02 -14.18 -5.35
CA GLY A 271 14.27 -13.32 -4.20
C GLY A 271 13.75 -13.88 -2.87
N SER A 272 12.78 -14.81 -2.90
CA SER A 272 12.19 -15.43 -1.72
C SER A 272 12.89 -16.72 -1.27
N LYS A 273 13.84 -17.26 -2.05
CA LYS A 273 14.57 -18.47 -1.67
C LYS A 273 15.48 -18.17 -0.47
N ASP A 274 15.16 -18.78 0.66
CA ASP A 274 16.04 -18.83 1.83
C ASP A 274 17.33 -19.62 1.50
N LYS A 275 18.41 -19.36 2.28
CA LYS A 275 19.69 -20.07 2.14
C LYS A 275 19.54 -21.54 2.41
#